data_ada5008e1b656583704738271ed297c8
#
_entry.id   ada5008e1b656583704738271ed297c8
#
_cell.length_a   1.000
_cell.length_b   1.000
_cell.length_c   1.000
_cell.angle_alpha   90.00
_cell.angle_beta   90.00
_cell.angle_gamma   90.00
#
_symmetry.space_group_name_H-M   'P 1'
#
loop_
_entity.id
_entity.type
_entity.pdbx_description
1 polymer ?
#
loop_
_entity_poly.entity_id
_entity_poly.type
_entity_poly.pdbx_seq_one_letter_code
_entity_poly.pdbx_strand_id
1 'polypeptide(L)'
;MDLNTFIMEPSYSLQSHIFNDLKSNTYRDINVYNPLNITHPFPSEHLDAEARSPVGDGKVSSINLVIPQDCSGFNLGSFFIKRTAWTDRLLDVWWDPVGYEQKHMEWEHKEQDALEFLYIHQPWIRPHTAFIPQRKINSFPPGACSDNGNDTRIHYNEKERDFVVNMAGCEWGRDCWGEMYNYRELSYYLNRSLWERFKEDLIAVIWFKITGQHVKL
;
A
#
# COMPACT_ATOMS: atom_id res chain seq x y z
N MET A 1 -7.28 4.00 -4.24
CA MET A 1 -5.87 4.14 -4.67
C MET A 1 -5.58 5.62 -4.87
N ASP A 2 -4.43 6.07 -4.41
CA ASP A 2 -3.98 7.45 -4.61
C ASP A 2 -3.63 7.76 -6.06
N LEU A 3 -3.57 9.06 -6.38
CA LEU A 3 -3.20 9.53 -7.74
C LEU A 3 -1.73 9.24 -8.09
N ASN A 4 -0.85 9.14 -7.09
CA ASN A 4 0.56 8.80 -7.24
C ASN A 4 0.84 7.29 -7.18
N THR A 5 -0.19 6.47 -7.38
CA THR A 5 -0.11 5.00 -7.37
C THR A 5 -0.22 4.45 -8.78
N PHE A 6 0.61 3.46 -9.13
CA PHE A 6 0.64 2.86 -10.46
C PHE A 6 0.48 1.34 -10.41
N ILE A 7 -0.43 0.80 -11.24
CA ILE A 7 -0.60 -0.65 -11.41
C ILE A 7 0.54 -1.19 -12.27
N MET A 8 1.40 -2.01 -11.68
CA MET A 8 2.55 -2.60 -12.36
C MET A 8 2.21 -3.90 -13.08
N GLU A 9 1.30 -4.68 -12.52
CA GLU A 9 0.90 -5.98 -13.04
C GLU A 9 -0.63 -6.05 -13.25
N PRO A 10 -1.14 -5.58 -14.41
CA PRO A 10 -2.59 -5.56 -14.67
C PRO A 10 -3.19 -6.96 -14.84
N SER A 11 -2.39 -7.99 -15.10
CA SER A 11 -2.84 -9.38 -15.15
C SER A 11 -3.00 -10.02 -13.77
N TYR A 12 -2.61 -9.32 -12.70
CA TYR A 12 -2.66 -9.82 -11.34
C TYR A 12 -4.11 -10.01 -10.87
N SER A 13 -4.49 -11.24 -10.67
CA SER A 13 -5.83 -11.56 -10.17
C SER A 13 -5.89 -11.38 -8.67
N LEU A 14 -6.48 -10.28 -8.20
CA LEU A 14 -6.71 -10.03 -6.77
C LEU A 14 -7.48 -11.17 -6.11
N GLN A 15 -8.42 -11.79 -6.83
CA GLN A 15 -9.18 -12.92 -6.32
C GLN A 15 -8.29 -14.10 -5.96
N SER A 16 -7.38 -14.50 -6.85
CA SER A 16 -6.52 -15.67 -6.63
C SER A 16 -5.34 -15.38 -5.70
N HIS A 17 -4.80 -14.17 -5.73
CA HIS A 17 -3.57 -13.84 -5.00
C HIS A 17 -3.83 -13.30 -3.58
N ILE A 18 -5.04 -12.77 -3.32
CA ILE A 18 -5.37 -12.16 -2.05
C ILE A 18 -6.62 -12.79 -1.44
N PHE A 19 -7.77 -12.72 -2.14
CA PHE A 19 -9.06 -12.98 -1.50
C PHE A 19 -9.35 -14.47 -1.30
N ASN A 20 -8.89 -15.38 -2.18
CA ASN A 20 -9.09 -16.82 -1.99
C ASN A 20 -8.36 -17.35 -0.75
N ASP A 21 -7.30 -16.68 -0.32
CA ASP A 21 -6.53 -17.04 0.87
C ASP A 21 -6.30 -15.82 1.78
N LEU A 22 -7.38 -15.07 2.03
CA LEU A 22 -7.32 -13.85 2.81
C LEU A 22 -6.80 -14.09 4.24
N LYS A 23 -7.05 -15.28 4.81
CA LYS A 23 -6.58 -15.63 6.15
C LYS A 23 -5.06 -15.66 6.25
N SER A 24 -4.37 -16.21 5.25
CA SER A 24 -2.90 -16.31 5.26
C SER A 24 -2.24 -15.04 4.72
N ASN A 25 -2.96 -14.23 3.94
CA ASN A 25 -2.47 -12.97 3.40
C ASN A 25 -2.62 -11.79 4.37
N THR A 26 -3.35 -11.96 5.48
CA THR A 26 -3.62 -10.88 6.43
C THR A 26 -3.32 -11.27 7.87
N TYR A 27 -3.10 -10.28 8.71
CA TYR A 27 -2.95 -10.40 10.15
C TYR A 27 -3.84 -9.36 10.85
N ARG A 28 -4.12 -9.53 12.15
CA ARG A 28 -5.06 -8.67 12.88
C ARG A 28 -4.36 -7.78 13.92
N ASP A 29 -3.25 -8.24 14.46
CA ASP A 29 -2.43 -7.44 15.37
C ASP A 29 -1.45 -6.58 14.56
N ILE A 30 -1.55 -5.28 14.71
CA ILE A 30 -0.69 -4.31 14.03
C ILE A 30 0.81 -4.49 14.31
N ASN A 31 1.17 -5.22 15.36
CA ASN A 31 2.57 -5.46 15.73
C ASN A 31 3.16 -6.74 15.12
N VAL A 32 2.35 -7.60 14.51
CA VAL A 32 2.82 -8.88 13.93
C VAL A 32 3.71 -8.65 12.72
N TYR A 33 3.37 -7.70 11.88
CA TYR A 33 4.18 -7.31 10.74
C TYR A 33 4.41 -5.81 10.77
N ASN A 34 5.51 -5.41 11.37
CA ASN A 34 5.93 -4.01 11.47
C ASN A 34 7.35 -3.88 10.93
N PRO A 35 7.54 -3.95 9.59
CA PRO A 35 8.86 -4.03 8.97
C PRO A 35 9.71 -2.80 9.24
N LEU A 36 9.10 -1.64 9.42
CA LEU A 36 9.76 -0.36 9.64
C LEU A 36 9.93 -0.03 11.13
N ASN A 37 9.51 -0.94 12.01
CA ASN A 37 9.59 -0.80 13.47
C ASN A 37 8.97 0.53 13.96
N ILE A 38 7.84 0.91 13.35
CA ILE A 38 7.10 2.11 13.74
C ILE A 38 6.51 1.94 15.14
N THR A 39 6.53 3.02 15.89
CA THR A 39 5.79 3.10 17.15
C THR A 39 4.41 3.68 16.84
N HIS A 40 3.39 2.82 16.86
CA HIS A 40 2.03 3.29 16.70
C HIS A 40 1.64 4.28 17.80
N PRO A 41 0.79 5.26 17.50
CA PRO A 41 0.44 6.33 18.46
C PRO A 41 -0.39 5.84 19.64
N PHE A 42 -0.75 4.56 19.69
CA PHE A 42 -1.53 3.97 20.78
C PHE A 42 -0.81 2.78 21.40
N PRO A 43 -0.71 2.78 22.73
CA PRO A 43 -0.13 1.67 23.47
C PRO A 43 -0.95 0.39 23.30
N SER A 44 -0.27 -0.73 23.14
CA SER A 44 -0.92 -2.04 22.95
C SER A 44 -1.82 -2.46 24.10
N GLU A 45 -1.57 -1.97 25.31
CA GLU A 45 -2.43 -2.21 26.48
C GLU A 45 -3.84 -1.62 26.37
N HIS A 46 -4.04 -0.64 25.49
CA HIS A 46 -5.36 -0.05 25.22
C HIS A 46 -6.15 -0.81 24.15
N LEU A 47 -5.53 -1.80 23.52
CA LEU A 47 -6.20 -2.64 22.54
C LEU A 47 -6.89 -3.81 23.24
N ASP A 48 -8.05 -4.22 22.70
CA ASP A 48 -8.74 -5.43 23.13
C ASP A 48 -7.95 -6.69 22.74
N ALA A 49 -8.31 -7.83 23.35
CA ALA A 49 -7.61 -9.08 23.16
C ALA A 49 -7.61 -9.56 21.69
N GLU A 50 -8.69 -9.30 20.95
CA GLU A 50 -8.78 -9.66 19.54
C GLU A 50 -7.84 -8.82 18.67
N ALA A 51 -7.72 -7.52 18.95
CA ALA A 51 -6.81 -6.64 18.24
C ALA A 51 -5.31 -6.93 18.52
N ARG A 52 -5.02 -7.62 19.63
CA ARG A 52 -3.67 -8.09 19.98
C ARG A 52 -3.40 -9.53 19.54
N SER A 53 -4.35 -10.16 18.90
CA SER A 53 -4.22 -11.53 18.40
C SER A 53 -3.83 -11.50 16.92
N PRO A 54 -2.80 -12.23 16.48
CA PRO A 54 -2.42 -12.30 15.05
C PRO A 54 -3.56 -12.73 14.14
N VAL A 55 -4.49 -13.50 14.63
CA VAL A 55 -5.64 -14.03 13.87
C VAL A 55 -6.98 -13.36 14.23
N GLY A 56 -7.00 -12.42 15.18
CA GLY A 56 -8.22 -11.79 15.67
C GLY A 56 -9.21 -12.83 16.21
N ASP A 57 -10.45 -12.79 15.73
CA ASP A 57 -11.48 -13.80 16.02
C ASP A 57 -11.34 -15.10 15.19
N GLY A 58 -10.32 -15.18 14.35
CA GLY A 58 -10.03 -16.30 13.46
C GLY A 58 -10.96 -16.44 12.24
N LYS A 59 -11.93 -15.53 12.07
CA LYS A 59 -12.94 -15.58 11.01
C LYS A 59 -12.65 -14.58 9.90
N VAL A 60 -12.44 -15.06 8.70
CA VAL A 60 -12.29 -14.21 7.49
C VAL A 60 -13.57 -13.39 7.23
N SER A 61 -14.72 -13.92 7.58
CA SER A 61 -16.01 -13.23 7.37
C SER A 61 -16.16 -11.94 8.17
N SER A 62 -15.43 -11.79 9.27
CA SER A 62 -15.42 -10.57 10.09
C SER A 62 -14.59 -9.43 9.47
N ILE A 63 -13.70 -9.73 8.53
CA ILE A 63 -12.85 -8.75 7.88
C ILE A 63 -13.68 -7.92 6.90
N ASN A 64 -13.78 -6.62 7.16
CA ASN A 64 -14.45 -5.65 6.31
C ASN A 64 -13.50 -4.60 5.73
N LEU A 65 -12.35 -4.37 6.38
CA LEU A 65 -11.31 -3.43 5.96
C LEU A 65 -9.96 -4.15 5.96
N VAL A 66 -9.19 -3.99 4.88
CA VAL A 66 -7.82 -4.49 4.75
C VAL A 66 -6.92 -3.34 4.31
N ILE A 67 -5.93 -3.02 5.14
CA ILE A 67 -5.00 -1.89 4.93
C ILE A 67 -3.56 -2.35 5.11
N PRO A 68 -2.59 -1.79 4.39
CA PRO A 68 -1.17 -1.94 4.68
C PRO A 68 -0.71 -0.95 5.75
N GLN A 69 0.48 -1.18 6.27
CA GLN A 69 1.17 -0.30 7.20
C GLN A 69 2.48 0.19 6.57
N ASP A 70 2.83 1.45 6.82
CA ASP A 70 4.10 2.05 6.38
C ASP A 70 4.86 2.73 7.52
N CYS A 71 5.85 3.55 7.20
CA CYS A 71 6.68 4.26 8.18
C CYS A 71 5.95 5.34 9.00
N SER A 72 4.72 5.69 8.64
CA SER A 72 3.88 6.65 9.36
C SER A 72 2.70 6.00 10.09
N GLY A 73 2.49 4.70 9.93
CA GLY A 73 1.38 3.99 10.55
C GLY A 73 0.53 3.25 9.54
N PHE A 74 -0.75 3.56 9.45
CA PHE A 74 -1.61 3.04 8.40
C PHE A 74 -1.24 3.68 7.06
N ASN A 75 -1.45 2.96 5.95
CA ASN A 75 -1.32 3.54 4.64
C ASN A 75 -2.60 3.32 3.83
N LEU A 76 -3.17 4.42 3.36
CA LEU A 76 -4.42 4.43 2.59
C LEU A 76 -4.20 4.65 1.10
N GLY A 77 -2.96 4.65 0.63
CA GLY A 77 -2.65 4.75 -0.80
C GLY A 77 -3.27 3.63 -1.63
N SER A 78 -3.44 2.45 -1.02
CA SER A 78 -4.17 1.33 -1.62
C SER A 78 -4.72 0.43 -0.52
N PHE A 79 -6.04 0.20 -0.49
CA PHE A 79 -6.69 -0.62 0.53
C PHE A 79 -7.95 -1.30 -0.03
N PHE A 80 -8.49 -2.28 0.70
CA PHE A 80 -9.74 -2.94 0.35
C PHE A 80 -10.78 -2.72 1.44
N ILE A 81 -11.99 -2.45 1.00
CA ILE A 81 -13.16 -2.32 1.87
C ILE A 81 -14.31 -3.15 1.32
N LYS A 82 -14.92 -3.95 2.18
CA LYS A 82 -16.06 -4.80 1.83
C LYS A 82 -17.36 -4.02 1.98
N ARG A 83 -18.22 -4.06 0.98
CA ARG A 83 -19.53 -3.39 1.04
C ARG A 83 -20.46 -4.10 2.03
N THR A 84 -20.69 -3.47 3.18
CA THR A 84 -21.54 -3.97 4.28
C THR A 84 -22.14 -2.80 5.06
N ALA A 85 -23.16 -3.04 5.87
CA ALA A 85 -23.69 -2.03 6.78
C ALA A 85 -22.66 -1.49 7.78
N TRP A 86 -21.67 -2.33 8.14
CA TRP A 86 -20.53 -1.88 8.95
C TRP A 86 -19.70 -0.83 8.22
N THR A 87 -19.46 -1.05 6.94
CA THR A 87 -18.70 -0.12 6.09
C THR A 87 -19.44 1.21 5.91
N ASP A 88 -20.74 1.15 5.68
CA ASP A 88 -21.56 2.36 5.54
C ASP A 88 -21.44 3.19 6.83
N ARG A 89 -21.56 2.54 8.00
CA ARG A 89 -21.35 3.19 9.30
C ARG A 89 -19.92 3.74 9.47
N LEU A 90 -18.89 2.98 9.03
CA LEU A 90 -17.50 3.44 9.11
C LEU A 90 -17.30 4.72 8.29
N LEU A 91 -17.82 4.75 7.07
CA LEU A 91 -17.68 5.91 6.19
C LEU A 91 -18.39 7.13 6.75
N ASP A 92 -19.58 6.96 7.33
CA ASP A 92 -20.31 8.06 7.98
C ASP A 92 -19.51 8.67 9.14
N VAL A 93 -18.87 7.83 9.96
CA VAL A 93 -18.05 8.30 11.11
C VAL A 93 -16.70 8.85 10.66
N TRP A 94 -16.10 8.24 9.65
CA TRP A 94 -14.81 8.68 9.12
C TRP A 94 -14.91 10.03 8.40
N TRP A 95 -16.03 10.24 7.73
CA TRP A 95 -16.34 11.50 7.04
C TRP A 95 -17.15 12.48 7.92
N ASP A 96 -17.11 12.35 9.24
CA ASP A 96 -17.80 13.29 10.13
C ASP A 96 -17.15 14.69 10.07
N PRO A 97 -17.82 15.70 9.52
CA PRO A 97 -17.24 17.03 9.36
C PRO A 97 -16.96 17.70 10.71
N VAL A 98 -17.71 17.37 11.76
CA VAL A 98 -17.50 17.96 13.10
C VAL A 98 -16.24 17.39 13.72
N GLY A 99 -16.03 16.08 13.68
CA GLY A 99 -14.82 15.45 14.15
C GLY A 99 -13.59 15.90 13.37
N TYR A 100 -13.72 16.01 12.04
CA TYR A 100 -12.66 16.50 11.18
C TYR A 100 -12.28 17.95 11.50
N GLU A 101 -13.23 18.87 11.60
CA GLU A 101 -12.97 20.28 11.91
C GLU A 101 -12.28 20.50 13.26
N GLN A 102 -12.55 19.62 14.22
CA GLN A 102 -11.89 19.67 15.52
C GLN A 102 -10.46 19.16 15.54
N LYS A 103 -10.10 18.26 14.63
CA LYS A 103 -8.87 17.48 14.69
C LYS A 103 -7.93 17.65 13.49
N HIS A 104 -8.40 18.11 12.34
CA HIS A 104 -7.62 18.14 11.10
C HIS A 104 -6.31 18.94 11.19
N MET A 105 -6.24 19.92 12.07
CA MET A 105 -5.02 20.71 12.30
C MET A 105 -3.93 19.93 13.04
N GLU A 106 -4.31 18.86 13.75
CA GLU A 106 -3.39 17.96 14.45
C GLU A 106 -2.93 16.80 13.56
N TRP A 107 -3.57 16.60 12.40
CA TRP A 107 -3.34 15.47 11.49
C TRP A 107 -2.47 15.85 10.30
N GLU A 108 -1.30 15.27 10.23
CA GLU A 108 -0.36 15.44 9.11
C GLU A 108 -0.88 14.75 7.85
N HIS A 109 -1.37 13.52 8.00
CA HIS A 109 -1.83 12.65 6.92
C HIS A 109 -3.36 12.56 6.81
N LYS A 110 -4.07 13.62 7.23
CA LYS A 110 -5.50 13.85 6.99
C LYS A 110 -6.40 12.63 7.29
N GLU A 111 -6.95 12.01 6.21
CA GLU A 111 -7.86 10.87 6.30
C GLU A 111 -7.21 9.62 6.89
N GLN A 112 -5.91 9.45 6.72
CA GLN A 112 -5.14 8.34 7.27
C GLN A 112 -5.06 8.45 8.79
N ASP A 113 -4.66 9.62 9.31
CA ASP A 113 -4.61 9.89 10.75
C ASP A 113 -6.01 9.85 11.36
N ALA A 114 -7.03 10.28 10.61
CA ALA A 114 -8.43 10.15 11.04
C ALA A 114 -8.83 8.69 11.23
N LEU A 115 -8.45 7.79 10.32
CA LEU A 115 -8.74 6.36 10.48
C LEU A 115 -7.95 5.75 11.66
N GLU A 116 -6.70 6.14 11.87
CA GLU A 116 -5.92 5.73 13.04
C GLU A 116 -6.60 6.18 14.33
N PHE A 117 -7.02 7.43 14.41
CA PHE A 117 -7.77 7.96 15.54
C PHE A 117 -9.05 7.15 15.82
N LEU A 118 -9.81 6.84 14.78
CA LEU A 118 -11.01 6.02 14.90
C LEU A 118 -10.69 4.58 15.34
N TYR A 119 -9.64 3.98 14.81
CA TYR A 119 -9.20 2.64 15.21
C TYR A 119 -8.86 2.58 16.70
N ILE A 120 -8.24 3.63 17.24
CA ILE A 120 -7.92 3.75 18.67
C ILE A 120 -9.20 3.90 19.51
N HIS A 121 -10.07 4.82 19.14
CA HIS A 121 -11.14 5.31 19.99
C HIS A 121 -12.49 4.62 19.79
N GLN A 122 -12.62 3.83 18.69
CA GLN A 122 -13.85 3.14 18.33
C GLN A 122 -13.66 1.61 18.36
N PRO A 123 -13.92 0.94 19.50
CA PRO A 123 -13.65 -0.49 19.67
C PRO A 123 -14.31 -1.39 18.62
N TRP A 124 -15.44 -0.95 18.04
CA TRP A 124 -16.17 -1.70 17.03
C TRP A 124 -15.48 -1.75 15.65
N ILE A 125 -14.45 -0.92 15.42
CA ILE A 125 -13.68 -0.90 14.16
C ILE A 125 -12.63 -2.00 14.15
N ARG A 126 -11.88 -2.19 15.24
CA ARG A 126 -10.75 -3.11 15.34
C ARG A 126 -11.09 -4.56 14.96
N PRO A 127 -12.20 -5.17 15.44
CA PRO A 127 -12.55 -6.56 15.08
C PRO A 127 -12.81 -6.78 13.60
N HIS A 128 -13.02 -5.71 12.82
CA HIS A 128 -13.30 -5.77 11.39
C HIS A 128 -12.16 -5.30 10.51
N THR A 129 -11.05 -4.87 11.11
CA THR A 129 -9.85 -4.43 10.39
C THR A 129 -8.82 -5.54 10.36
N ALA A 130 -8.20 -5.74 9.21
CA ALA A 130 -7.05 -6.61 9.03
C ALA A 130 -5.94 -5.84 8.30
N PHE A 131 -4.71 -6.25 8.56
CA PHE A 131 -3.54 -5.68 7.90
C PHE A 131 -2.99 -6.65 6.88
N ILE A 132 -2.38 -6.13 5.82
CA ILE A 132 -1.76 -6.90 4.76
C ILE A 132 -0.32 -6.43 4.58
N PRO A 133 0.65 -7.34 4.31
CA PRO A 133 2.00 -6.94 3.97
C PRO A 133 2.02 -5.92 2.84
N GLN A 134 2.76 -4.84 3.02
CA GLN A 134 2.71 -3.66 2.14
C GLN A 134 2.93 -4.00 0.67
N ARG A 135 3.92 -4.81 0.34
CA ARG A 135 4.21 -5.20 -1.03
C ARG A 135 3.08 -5.94 -1.76
N LYS A 136 2.13 -6.51 -1.03
CA LYS A 136 0.98 -7.18 -1.66
C LYS A 136 0.10 -6.24 -2.47
N ILE A 137 -0.06 -5.00 -2.02
CA ILE A 137 -0.99 -4.03 -2.62
C ILE A 137 -0.48 -2.59 -2.68
N ASN A 138 0.72 -2.30 -2.14
CA ASN A 138 1.17 -0.92 -1.96
C ASN A 138 2.70 -0.82 -1.84
N SER A 139 3.44 -1.48 -2.73
CA SER A 139 4.91 -1.40 -2.75
C SER A 139 5.40 0.04 -2.91
N PHE A 140 6.56 0.35 -2.36
CA PHE A 140 7.17 1.67 -2.46
C PHE A 140 8.37 1.69 -3.41
N PRO A 141 8.66 2.81 -4.07
CA PRO A 141 9.93 3.01 -4.75
C PRO A 141 11.06 3.16 -3.73
N PRO A 142 12.33 2.94 -4.12
CA PRO A 142 13.49 3.34 -3.32
C PRO A 142 13.42 4.82 -2.93
N GLY A 143 13.82 5.13 -1.71
CA GLY A 143 13.76 6.48 -1.15
C GLY A 143 12.49 6.79 -0.34
N ALA A 144 11.43 6.02 -0.50
CA ALA A 144 10.28 6.11 0.40
C ALA A 144 10.67 5.71 1.83
N CYS A 145 10.05 6.32 2.84
CA CYS A 145 10.36 6.09 4.25
C CYS A 145 11.83 6.34 4.63
N SER A 146 12.52 7.22 3.90
CA SER A 146 13.96 7.48 4.08
C SER A 146 14.84 6.22 3.94
N ASP A 147 14.34 5.20 3.23
CA ASP A 147 15.06 3.97 2.93
C ASP A 147 15.39 3.90 1.42
N ASN A 148 16.66 3.72 1.10
CA ASN A 148 17.18 3.68 -0.28
C ASN A 148 16.96 2.34 -0.99
N GLY A 149 15.91 1.60 -0.66
CA GLY A 149 15.60 0.31 -1.27
C GLY A 149 16.23 -0.89 -0.55
N ASN A 150 16.71 -0.71 0.68
CA ASN A 150 17.35 -1.78 1.44
C ASN A 150 16.31 -2.75 2.04
N ASP A 151 15.14 -2.25 2.45
CA ASP A 151 14.10 -3.10 3.00
C ASP A 151 13.26 -3.75 1.90
N THR A 152 13.60 -4.97 1.54
CA THR A 152 12.90 -5.75 0.51
C THR A 152 11.45 -6.11 0.87
N ARG A 153 11.00 -5.82 2.11
CA ARG A 153 9.63 -6.08 2.55
C ARG A 153 8.65 -4.99 2.14
N ILE A 154 9.16 -3.80 1.80
CA ILE A 154 8.34 -2.63 1.43
C ILE A 154 8.56 -2.14 0.02
N HIS A 155 9.80 -2.27 -0.51
CA HIS A 155 10.12 -1.76 -1.84
C HIS A 155 9.68 -2.69 -2.97
N TYR A 156 9.28 -2.08 -4.07
CA TYR A 156 8.86 -2.75 -5.29
C TYR A 156 9.94 -3.74 -5.77
N ASN A 157 9.52 -4.96 -6.07
CA ASN A 157 10.38 -5.99 -6.60
C ASN A 157 9.93 -6.38 -8.02
N GLU A 158 10.72 -5.95 -8.99
CA GLU A 158 10.47 -6.23 -10.40
C GLU A 158 10.45 -7.74 -10.73
N LYS A 159 11.31 -8.52 -10.06
CA LYS A 159 11.39 -9.97 -10.29
C LYS A 159 10.16 -10.73 -9.80
N GLU A 160 9.58 -10.25 -8.70
CA GLU A 160 8.38 -10.82 -8.11
C GLU A 160 7.11 -10.23 -8.71
N ARG A 161 7.24 -9.16 -9.51
CA ARG A 161 6.13 -8.51 -10.19
C ARG A 161 5.04 -8.06 -9.22
N ASP A 162 5.41 -7.22 -8.25
CA ASP A 162 4.44 -6.66 -7.31
C ASP A 162 3.29 -5.96 -8.06
N PHE A 163 2.08 -6.07 -7.51
CA PHE A 163 0.87 -5.59 -8.17
C PHE A 163 0.86 -4.08 -8.42
N VAL A 164 1.28 -3.31 -7.41
CA VAL A 164 1.17 -1.84 -7.38
C VAL A 164 2.44 -1.22 -6.82
N VAL A 165 2.82 -0.07 -7.34
CA VAL A 165 3.79 0.83 -6.72
C VAL A 165 3.11 2.15 -6.35
N ASN A 166 3.35 2.63 -5.14
CA ASN A 166 2.89 3.91 -4.62
C ASN A 166 4.09 4.81 -4.37
N MET A 167 4.14 5.95 -5.02
CA MET A 167 5.20 6.96 -4.85
C MET A 167 4.98 7.81 -3.59
N ALA A 168 4.48 7.19 -2.51
CA ALA A 168 4.20 7.87 -1.25
C ALA A 168 5.37 8.74 -0.79
N GLY A 169 5.08 9.94 -0.35
CA GLY A 169 6.07 10.90 0.15
C GLY A 169 7.04 11.41 -0.91
N CYS A 170 6.78 11.22 -2.20
CA CYS A 170 7.67 11.74 -3.25
C CYS A 170 7.76 13.27 -3.23
N GLU A 171 6.71 13.97 -2.80
CA GLU A 171 6.66 15.42 -2.63
C GLU A 171 7.66 15.96 -1.60
N TRP A 172 8.22 15.11 -0.75
CA TRP A 172 9.19 15.45 0.27
C TRP A 172 10.65 15.33 -0.23
N GLY A 173 10.91 15.80 -1.44
CA GLY A 173 12.28 15.92 -1.97
C GLY A 173 12.66 14.86 -3.01
N ARG A 174 11.69 14.05 -3.49
CA ARG A 174 11.86 13.19 -4.64
C ARG A 174 11.15 13.78 -5.87
N ASP A 175 11.46 13.25 -7.05
CA ASP A 175 10.80 13.66 -8.29
C ASP A 175 9.56 12.79 -8.56
N CYS A 176 8.40 13.19 -8.04
CA CYS A 176 7.13 12.47 -8.24
C CYS A 176 6.81 12.20 -9.71
N TRP A 177 7.01 13.18 -10.59
CA TRP A 177 6.71 13.03 -12.01
C TRP A 177 7.67 12.08 -12.70
N GLY A 178 8.96 12.19 -12.38
CA GLY A 178 9.98 11.28 -12.90
C GLY A 178 9.77 9.84 -12.42
N GLU A 179 9.44 9.65 -11.15
CA GLU A 179 9.12 8.33 -10.60
C GLU A 179 7.88 7.73 -11.29
N MET A 180 6.77 8.47 -11.35
CA MET A 180 5.56 8.02 -12.04
C MET A 180 5.80 7.68 -13.49
N TYR A 181 6.57 8.50 -14.20
CA TYR A 181 6.94 8.25 -15.59
C TYR A 181 7.76 6.95 -15.71
N ASN A 182 8.79 6.78 -14.89
CA ASN A 182 9.66 5.61 -14.93
C ASN A 182 8.90 4.32 -14.64
N TYR A 183 8.04 4.30 -13.62
CA TYR A 183 7.23 3.12 -13.31
C TYR A 183 6.16 2.84 -14.37
N ARG A 184 5.61 3.87 -15.00
CA ARG A 184 4.72 3.70 -16.15
C ARG A 184 5.44 2.99 -17.32
N GLU A 185 6.60 3.48 -17.69
CA GLU A 185 7.40 2.88 -18.79
C GLU A 185 7.84 1.46 -18.43
N LEU A 186 8.27 1.24 -17.20
CA LEU A 186 8.60 -0.10 -16.69
C LEU A 186 7.39 -1.04 -16.76
N SER A 187 6.22 -0.59 -16.34
CA SER A 187 5.00 -1.41 -16.43
C SER A 187 4.67 -1.77 -17.87
N TYR A 188 4.76 -0.82 -18.79
CA TYR A 188 4.55 -1.10 -20.21
C TYR A 188 5.56 -2.12 -20.74
N TYR A 189 6.83 -1.97 -20.44
CA TYR A 189 7.87 -2.91 -20.84
C TYR A 189 7.62 -4.32 -20.27
N LEU A 190 7.34 -4.43 -18.98
CA LEU A 190 7.12 -5.72 -18.32
C LEU A 190 5.87 -6.46 -18.80
N ASN A 191 4.84 -5.74 -19.26
CA ASN A 191 3.58 -6.32 -19.72
C ASN A 191 3.51 -6.55 -21.22
N ARG A 192 4.59 -6.24 -21.96
CA ARG A 192 4.72 -6.60 -23.39
C ARG A 192 5.08 -8.07 -23.55
N SER A 193 4.75 -8.60 -24.72
CA SER A 193 5.20 -9.94 -25.10
C SER A 193 6.73 -10.05 -25.16
N LEU A 194 7.27 -11.24 -24.98
CA LEU A 194 8.72 -11.47 -25.08
C LEU A 194 9.30 -11.00 -26.43
N TRP A 195 8.50 -11.14 -27.51
CA TRP A 195 8.91 -10.70 -28.84
C TRP A 195 8.98 -9.17 -28.98
N GLU A 196 8.04 -8.46 -28.37
CA GLU A 196 8.05 -6.99 -28.37
C GLU A 196 9.22 -6.46 -27.55
N ARG A 197 9.47 -7.01 -26.37
CA ARG A 197 10.64 -6.67 -25.55
C ARG A 197 11.95 -6.91 -26.30
N PHE A 198 12.09 -8.08 -26.92
CA PHE A 198 13.28 -8.40 -27.73
C PHE A 198 13.51 -7.39 -28.86
N LYS A 199 12.46 -6.99 -29.58
CA LYS A 199 12.58 -5.98 -30.66
C LYS A 199 13.05 -4.62 -30.08
N GLU A 200 12.50 -4.21 -28.96
CA GLU A 200 12.86 -2.92 -28.33
C GLU A 200 14.29 -2.93 -27.83
N ASP A 201 14.71 -3.98 -27.16
CA ASP A 201 16.08 -4.17 -26.70
C ASP A 201 17.06 -4.15 -27.89
N LEU A 202 16.71 -4.81 -28.97
CA LEU A 202 17.52 -4.82 -30.20
C LEU A 202 17.62 -3.42 -30.82
N ILE A 203 16.50 -2.71 -30.93
CA ILE A 203 16.46 -1.33 -31.44
C ILE A 203 17.29 -0.41 -30.52
N ALA A 204 17.16 -0.52 -29.21
CA ALA A 204 17.91 0.27 -28.24
C ALA A 204 19.42 0.06 -28.36
N VAL A 205 19.86 -1.20 -28.54
CA VAL A 205 21.27 -1.54 -28.75
C VAL A 205 21.79 -0.98 -30.08
N ILE A 206 21.02 -1.11 -31.17
CA ILE A 206 21.39 -0.57 -32.50
C ILE A 206 21.48 0.97 -32.39
N TRP A 207 20.49 1.62 -31.80
CA TRP A 207 20.46 3.06 -31.63
C TRP A 207 21.68 3.55 -30.85
N PHE A 208 21.98 2.90 -29.73
CA PHE A 208 23.15 3.24 -28.92
C PHE A 208 24.45 3.12 -29.71
N LYS A 209 24.61 2.05 -30.52
CA LYS A 209 25.79 1.87 -31.36
C LYS A 209 25.95 2.93 -32.46
N ILE A 210 24.84 3.44 -32.96
CA ILE A 210 24.85 4.46 -34.03
C ILE A 210 25.04 5.87 -33.47
N THR A 211 24.36 6.20 -32.38
CA THR A 211 24.25 7.56 -31.89
C THR A 211 25.09 7.85 -30.63
N GLY A 212 25.52 6.80 -29.92
CA GLY A 212 26.13 6.91 -28.60
C GLY A 212 25.14 7.30 -27.48
N GLN A 213 23.84 7.41 -27.79
CA GLN A 213 22.81 7.82 -26.86
C GLN A 213 21.95 6.63 -26.45
N HIS A 214 21.64 6.53 -25.15
CA HIS A 214 20.65 5.58 -24.67
C HIS A 214 19.24 6.03 -25.07
N VAL A 215 18.44 5.12 -25.57
CA VAL A 215 16.98 5.32 -25.67
C VAL A 215 16.47 5.41 -24.23
N LYS A 216 15.78 6.46 -23.89
CA LYS A 216 14.99 6.48 -22.65
C LYS A 216 13.78 5.59 -22.91
N LEU A 217 13.75 4.45 -22.24
CA LEU A 217 12.55 3.61 -22.15
C LEU A 217 11.49 4.36 -21.38
#